data_f1a6ef7494b08ffad336043d78ccbbae
#
_entry.id   f1a6ef7494b08ffad336043d78ccbbae
#
_cell.length_a   1.000
_cell.length_b   1.000
_cell.length_c   1.000
_cell.angle_alpha   90.00
_cell.angle_beta   90.00
_cell.angle_gamma   90.00
#
_symmetry.space_group_name_H-M   'P 1'
#
loop_
_entity.id
_entity.type
_entity.pdbx_description
1 polymer ?
#
loop_
_entity_poly.entity_id
_entity_poly.type
_entity_poly.pdbx_seq_one_letter_code
_entity_poly.pdbx_strand_id
1 'polypeptide(L)'
;MDEEVPVHVLVADDEDDIRALVCLAVAKAGCTVTASVADGDTALATAHAELPDLAVLDVSMPGSTGLQVCAALRADPATAGIRILLLSAGASSDDVARGLAAGADAYLAKPFGVAALVHHVRALTAGQPA
;
A
#
# COMPACT_ATOMS: atom_id res chain seq x y z
N MET A 1 4.21 -19.82 24.09
CA MET A 1 3.56 -19.85 22.84
C MET A 1 3.38 -18.47 22.27
N ASP A 2 3.81 -18.30 21.10
CA ASP A 2 3.76 -17.00 20.51
C ASP A 2 2.57 -16.88 19.62
N GLU A 3 1.69 -15.96 19.97
CA GLU A 3 0.62 -15.61 19.09
C GLU A 3 1.06 -14.45 18.24
N GLU A 4 1.13 -14.69 16.97
CA GLU A 4 1.49 -13.62 16.06
C GLU A 4 0.30 -12.71 15.84
N VAL A 5 0.53 -11.44 16.05
CA VAL A 5 -0.45 -10.44 15.68
C VAL A 5 -0.43 -10.31 14.16
N PRO A 6 -1.57 -10.49 13.48
CA PRO A 6 -1.59 -10.39 12.03
C PRO A 6 -1.14 -9.01 11.57
N VAL A 7 -0.36 -8.95 10.51
CA VAL A 7 -0.05 -7.70 9.84
C VAL A 7 -1.18 -7.39 8.89
N HIS A 8 -1.85 -6.27 9.08
CA HIS A 8 -3.03 -5.88 8.31
C HIS A 8 -2.63 -4.98 7.15
N VAL A 9 -3.12 -5.31 5.97
CA VAL A 9 -2.77 -4.59 4.74
C VAL A 9 -4.03 -4.13 4.03
N LEU A 10 -4.05 -2.84 3.69
CA LEU A 10 -5.06 -2.26 2.82
C LEU A 10 -4.51 -2.27 1.39
N VAL A 11 -5.30 -2.77 0.44
CA VAL A 11 -4.92 -2.79 -0.98
C VAL A 11 -5.90 -1.92 -1.76
N ALA A 12 -5.38 -0.99 -2.56
CA ALA A 12 -6.20 -0.10 -3.37
C ALA A 12 -5.64 -0.03 -4.78
N ASP A 13 -6.44 -0.45 -5.76
CA ASP A 13 -6.10 -0.41 -7.19
C ASP A 13 -7.39 -0.53 -7.97
N ASP A 14 -7.60 0.32 -8.98
CA ASP A 14 -8.82 0.30 -9.77
C ASP A 14 -8.84 -0.80 -10.83
N GLU A 15 -7.70 -1.44 -11.09
CA GLU A 15 -7.63 -2.57 -12.00
C GLU A 15 -7.84 -3.87 -11.22
N ASP A 16 -8.94 -4.57 -11.51
CA ASP A 16 -9.32 -5.76 -10.75
C ASP A 16 -8.24 -6.84 -10.77
N ASP A 17 -7.60 -7.06 -11.92
CA ASP A 17 -6.58 -8.09 -12.06
C ASP A 17 -5.34 -7.76 -11.23
N ILE A 18 -4.92 -6.51 -11.26
CA ILE A 18 -3.76 -6.06 -10.48
C ILE A 18 -4.09 -6.13 -8.99
N ARG A 19 -5.28 -5.67 -8.61
CA ARG A 19 -5.70 -5.73 -7.20
C ARG A 19 -5.68 -7.16 -6.67
N ALA A 20 -6.17 -8.12 -7.48
CA ALA A 20 -6.15 -9.53 -7.11
C ALA A 20 -4.71 -10.04 -6.95
N LEU A 21 -3.83 -9.65 -7.86
CA LEU A 21 -2.42 -10.03 -7.80
C LEU A 21 -1.74 -9.50 -6.55
N VAL A 22 -2.02 -8.26 -6.20
CA VAL A 22 -1.46 -7.64 -4.98
C VAL A 22 -1.97 -8.37 -3.74
N CYS A 23 -3.26 -8.70 -3.70
CA CYS A 23 -3.82 -9.46 -2.58
C CYS A 23 -3.15 -10.83 -2.43
N LEU A 24 -2.88 -11.50 -3.54
CA LEU A 24 -2.16 -12.77 -3.53
C LEU A 24 -0.75 -12.61 -2.96
N ALA A 25 -0.04 -11.57 -3.38
CA ALA A 25 1.32 -11.32 -2.91
C ALA A 25 1.34 -11.01 -1.41
N VAL A 26 0.36 -10.24 -0.92
CA VAL A 26 0.23 -9.94 0.50
C VAL A 26 0.05 -11.23 1.29
N ALA A 27 -0.82 -12.12 0.83
CA ALA A 27 -1.03 -13.40 1.49
C ALA A 27 0.23 -14.27 1.48
N LYS A 28 0.93 -14.29 0.34
CA LYS A 28 2.20 -15.03 0.24
C LYS A 28 3.28 -14.48 1.17
N ALA A 29 3.24 -13.20 1.47
CA ALA A 29 4.17 -12.57 2.40
C ALA A 29 3.83 -12.86 3.86
N GLY A 30 2.73 -13.57 4.12
CA GLY A 30 2.32 -13.91 5.48
C GLY A 30 1.47 -12.85 6.14
N CYS A 31 0.95 -11.89 5.36
CA CYS A 31 0.13 -10.81 5.88
C CYS A 31 -1.35 -11.04 5.55
N THR A 32 -2.22 -10.23 6.16
CA THR A 32 -3.66 -10.35 5.99
C THR A 32 -4.20 -9.12 5.26
N VAL A 33 -4.90 -9.32 4.14
CA VAL A 33 -5.61 -8.24 3.48
C VAL A 33 -6.88 -7.96 4.26
N THR A 34 -6.99 -6.77 4.83
CA THR A 34 -8.17 -6.40 5.61
C THR A 34 -9.15 -5.58 4.80
N ALA A 35 -8.70 -4.98 3.70
CA ALA A 35 -9.57 -4.27 2.78
C ALA A 35 -8.96 -4.26 1.39
N SER A 36 -9.80 -4.41 0.37
CA SER A 36 -9.41 -4.37 -1.03
C SER A 36 -10.41 -3.45 -1.71
N VAL A 37 -9.93 -2.29 -2.15
CA VAL A 37 -10.78 -1.22 -2.65
C VAL A 37 -10.29 -0.72 -4.01
N ALA A 38 -11.14 0.00 -4.74
CA ALA A 38 -10.89 0.35 -6.13
C ALA A 38 -10.72 1.84 -6.38
N ASP A 39 -10.79 2.67 -5.36
CA ASP A 39 -10.66 4.13 -5.52
C ASP A 39 -9.95 4.74 -4.31
N GLY A 40 -9.44 5.95 -4.53
CA GLY A 40 -8.64 6.63 -3.52
C GLY A 40 -9.43 7.15 -2.34
N ASP A 41 -10.67 7.61 -2.58
CA ASP A 41 -11.48 8.15 -1.48
C ASP A 41 -11.87 7.05 -0.51
N THR A 42 -12.26 5.88 -1.02
CA THR A 42 -12.56 4.72 -0.19
C THR A 42 -11.30 4.24 0.53
N ALA A 43 -10.16 4.26 -0.15
CA ALA A 43 -8.88 3.86 0.47
C ALA A 43 -8.56 4.76 1.66
N LEU A 44 -8.71 6.07 1.50
CA LEU A 44 -8.42 7.02 2.57
C LEU A 44 -9.36 6.83 3.76
N ALA A 45 -10.67 6.70 3.49
CA ALA A 45 -11.65 6.48 4.55
C ALA A 45 -11.38 5.18 5.30
N THR A 46 -11.04 4.12 4.57
CA THR A 46 -10.77 2.81 5.15
C THR A 46 -9.50 2.85 6.01
N ALA A 47 -8.46 3.54 5.53
CA ALA A 47 -7.21 3.66 6.29
C ALA A 47 -7.45 4.38 7.62
N HIS A 48 -8.27 5.43 7.64
CA HIS A 48 -8.60 6.12 8.88
C HIS A 48 -9.42 5.24 9.83
N ALA A 49 -10.33 4.44 9.28
CA ALA A 49 -11.21 3.60 10.10
C ALA A 49 -10.48 2.38 10.67
N GLU A 50 -9.59 1.76 9.89
CA GLU A 50 -9.01 0.47 10.24
C GLU A 50 -7.56 0.55 10.70
N LEU A 51 -6.85 1.62 10.37
CA LEU A 51 -5.45 1.82 10.74
C LEU A 51 -4.57 0.61 10.39
N PRO A 52 -4.48 0.24 9.10
CA PRO A 52 -3.67 -0.91 8.71
C PRO A 52 -2.17 -0.65 8.95
N ASP A 53 -1.40 -1.72 8.98
CA ASP A 53 0.06 -1.60 9.13
C ASP A 53 0.71 -1.15 7.83
N LEU A 54 0.16 -1.57 6.70
CA LEU A 54 0.67 -1.25 5.37
C LEU A 54 -0.50 -0.90 4.45
N ALA A 55 -0.33 0.11 3.62
CA ALA A 55 -1.24 0.44 2.54
C ALA A 55 -0.49 0.30 1.21
N VAL A 56 -1.01 -0.52 0.31
CA VAL A 56 -0.51 -0.66 -1.05
C VAL A 56 -1.47 0.09 -1.96
N LEU A 57 -0.99 1.18 -2.56
CA LEU A 57 -1.84 2.14 -3.25
C LEU A 57 -1.37 2.32 -4.69
N ASP A 58 -2.29 2.16 -5.66
CA ASP A 58 -2.03 2.55 -7.02
C ASP A 58 -2.02 4.08 -7.10
N VAL A 59 -1.09 4.65 -7.83
CA VAL A 59 -1.01 6.10 -8.03
C VAL A 59 -2.24 6.60 -8.79
N SER A 60 -2.67 5.86 -9.83
CA SER A 60 -3.75 6.29 -10.70
C SER A 60 -5.05 5.60 -10.34
N MET A 61 -5.93 6.28 -9.62
CA MET A 61 -7.23 5.77 -9.19
C MET A 61 -8.29 6.86 -9.32
N PRO A 62 -9.55 6.46 -9.50
CA PRO A 62 -10.65 7.42 -9.44
C PRO A 62 -10.74 8.08 -8.07
N GLY A 63 -11.27 9.27 -8.03
CA GLY A 63 -11.32 10.05 -6.79
C GLY A 63 -9.94 10.58 -6.47
N SER A 64 -9.47 10.36 -5.26
CA SER A 64 -8.11 10.75 -4.86
C SER A 64 -7.08 9.81 -5.50
N THR A 65 -5.97 10.38 -5.98
CA THR A 65 -4.86 9.58 -6.47
C THR A 65 -4.11 8.95 -5.31
N GLY A 66 -3.29 7.94 -5.60
CA GLY A 66 -2.44 7.34 -4.58
C GLY A 66 -1.50 8.34 -3.92
N LEU A 67 -1.02 9.34 -4.69
CA LEU A 67 -0.18 10.40 -4.14
C LEU A 67 -0.96 11.26 -3.15
N GLN A 68 -2.20 11.59 -3.49
CA GLN A 68 -3.05 12.39 -2.60
C GLN A 68 -3.40 11.62 -1.32
N VAL A 69 -3.71 10.33 -1.44
CA VAL A 69 -3.99 9.49 -0.28
C VAL A 69 -2.76 9.42 0.61
N CYS A 70 -1.60 9.20 0.03
CA CYS A 70 -0.34 9.12 0.76
C CYS A 70 -0.08 10.42 1.55
N ALA A 71 -0.20 11.55 0.89
CA ALA A 71 0.02 12.85 1.54
C ALA A 71 -0.98 13.09 2.67
N ALA A 72 -2.25 12.72 2.46
CA ALA A 72 -3.28 12.88 3.48
C ALA A 72 -3.01 12.00 4.69
N LEU A 73 -2.57 10.76 4.49
CA LEU A 73 -2.22 9.87 5.60
C LEU A 73 -1.05 10.41 6.40
N ARG A 74 -0.05 10.95 5.74
CA ARG A 74 1.11 11.53 6.44
C ARG A 74 0.78 12.80 7.21
N ALA A 75 -0.23 13.53 6.77
CA ALA A 75 -0.63 14.79 7.43
C ALA A 75 -1.41 14.57 8.72
N ASP A 76 -1.98 13.38 8.93
CA ASP A 76 -2.77 13.09 10.13
C ASP A 76 -1.94 12.24 11.09
N PRO A 77 -1.72 12.69 12.32
CA PRO A 77 -0.95 11.91 13.29
C PRO A 77 -1.49 10.49 13.52
N ALA A 78 -2.79 10.30 13.39
CA ALA A 78 -3.40 8.96 13.59
C ALA A 78 -2.97 7.96 12.52
N THR A 79 -2.65 8.43 11.31
CA THR A 79 -2.30 7.57 10.18
C THR A 79 -0.87 7.77 9.69
N ALA A 80 -0.13 8.71 10.27
CA ALA A 80 1.20 9.06 9.78
C ALA A 80 2.20 7.91 9.86
N GLY A 81 1.97 6.93 10.71
CA GLY A 81 2.86 5.78 10.87
C GLY A 81 2.54 4.60 9.96
N ILE A 82 1.47 4.65 9.16
CA ILE A 82 1.15 3.58 8.24
C ILE A 82 2.25 3.51 7.17
N ARG A 83 2.80 2.30 6.93
CA ARG A 83 3.75 2.12 5.84
C ARG A 83 3.00 2.19 4.51
N ILE A 84 3.62 2.77 3.49
CA ILE A 84 2.97 2.99 2.20
C ILE A 84 3.85 2.52 1.07
N LEU A 85 3.31 1.62 0.25
CA LEU A 85 3.92 1.20 -1.01
C LEU A 85 3.05 1.73 -2.14
N LEU A 86 3.64 2.54 -3.01
CA LEU A 86 2.95 3.04 -4.20
C LEU A 86 3.24 2.15 -5.40
N LEU A 87 2.20 1.88 -6.19
CA LEU A 87 2.30 1.16 -7.46
C LEU A 87 1.97 2.13 -8.58
N SER A 88 2.75 2.12 -9.66
CA SER A 88 2.50 3.06 -10.74
C SER A 88 3.01 2.54 -12.08
N ALA A 89 2.32 2.92 -13.15
CA ALA A 89 2.81 2.69 -14.51
C ALA A 89 4.02 3.59 -14.84
N GLY A 90 4.19 4.71 -14.10
CA GLY A 90 5.32 5.61 -14.30
C GLY A 90 6.56 5.12 -13.56
N ALA A 91 7.68 5.02 -14.27
CA ALA A 91 8.94 4.54 -13.71
C ALA A 91 10.07 5.55 -13.84
N SER A 92 9.77 6.79 -14.25
CA SER A 92 10.82 7.82 -14.37
C SER A 92 11.30 8.24 -12.98
N SER A 93 12.52 8.80 -12.94
CA SER A 93 13.06 9.29 -11.68
C SER A 93 12.19 10.40 -11.08
N ASP A 94 11.53 11.19 -11.94
CA ASP A 94 10.61 12.23 -11.44
C ASP A 94 9.36 11.62 -10.81
N ASP A 95 8.81 10.56 -11.40
CA ASP A 95 7.65 9.86 -10.83
C ASP A 95 7.99 9.27 -9.46
N VAL A 96 9.13 8.61 -9.35
CA VAL A 96 9.58 8.02 -8.10
C VAL A 96 9.80 9.11 -7.06
N ALA A 97 10.45 10.22 -7.46
CA ALA A 97 10.71 11.33 -6.55
C ALA A 97 9.41 11.94 -6.01
N ARG A 98 8.38 12.07 -6.86
CA ARG A 98 7.08 12.59 -6.41
C ARG A 98 6.42 11.65 -5.41
N GLY A 99 6.51 10.33 -5.64
CA GLY A 99 5.97 9.36 -4.72
C GLY A 99 6.64 9.42 -3.35
N LEU A 100 7.95 9.46 -3.34
CA LEU A 100 8.70 9.56 -2.09
C LEU A 100 8.47 10.90 -1.40
N ALA A 101 8.37 11.99 -2.17
CA ALA A 101 8.07 13.31 -1.61
C ALA A 101 6.67 13.37 -0.98
N ALA A 102 5.72 12.60 -1.50
CA ALA A 102 4.39 12.51 -0.90
C ALA A 102 4.40 11.72 0.40
N GLY A 103 5.49 11.04 0.72
CA GLY A 103 5.66 10.31 1.97
C GLY A 103 5.65 8.81 1.86
N ALA A 104 5.72 8.25 0.64
CA ALA A 104 5.74 6.80 0.47
C ALA A 104 7.05 6.22 0.98
N ASP A 105 6.97 5.00 1.53
CA ASP A 105 8.15 4.27 1.98
C ASP A 105 8.82 3.54 0.83
N ALA A 106 8.06 3.16 -0.19
CA ALA A 106 8.59 2.48 -1.36
C ALA A 106 7.70 2.73 -2.57
N TYR A 107 8.25 2.46 -3.74
CA TYR A 107 7.59 2.70 -5.03
C TYR A 107 7.92 1.52 -5.93
N LEU A 108 6.91 0.93 -6.57
CA LEU A 108 7.10 -0.20 -7.47
C LEU A 108 6.42 0.08 -8.80
N ALA A 109 7.19 0.00 -9.89
CA ALA A 109 6.69 0.28 -11.23
C ALA A 109 5.97 -0.94 -11.80
N LYS A 110 4.87 -0.69 -12.52
CA LYS A 110 4.16 -1.71 -13.30
C LYS A 110 4.83 -1.84 -14.66
N PRO A 111 4.88 -3.02 -15.24
CA PRO A 111 4.43 -4.30 -14.69
C PRO A 111 5.44 -4.87 -13.70
N PHE A 112 4.95 -5.60 -12.72
CA PHE A 112 5.80 -6.23 -11.72
C PHE A 112 5.42 -7.70 -11.57
N GLY A 113 6.35 -8.49 -11.01
CA GLY A 113 6.07 -9.87 -10.71
C GLY A 113 5.62 -10.05 -9.26
N VAL A 114 5.00 -11.18 -8.98
CA VAL A 114 4.56 -11.51 -7.62
C VAL A 114 5.75 -11.53 -6.66
N ALA A 115 6.89 -12.06 -7.09
CA ALA A 115 8.08 -12.14 -6.24
C ALA A 115 8.54 -10.74 -5.78
N ALA A 116 8.51 -9.76 -6.68
CA ALA A 116 8.91 -8.40 -6.33
C ALA A 116 7.93 -7.78 -5.32
N LEU A 117 6.63 -8.00 -5.52
CA LEU A 117 5.61 -7.55 -4.57
C LEU A 117 5.81 -8.18 -3.20
N VAL A 118 6.01 -9.50 -3.15
CA VAL A 118 6.23 -10.21 -1.88
C VAL A 118 7.45 -9.63 -1.17
N HIS A 119 8.52 -9.40 -1.92
CA HIS A 119 9.75 -8.82 -1.36
C HIS A 119 9.47 -7.46 -0.72
N HIS A 120 8.78 -6.57 -1.43
CA HIS A 120 8.47 -5.24 -0.91
C HIS A 120 7.55 -5.30 0.31
N VAL A 121 6.53 -6.16 0.26
CA VAL A 121 5.61 -6.30 1.40
C VAL A 121 6.37 -6.79 2.62
N ARG A 122 7.23 -7.79 2.47
CA ARG A 122 8.02 -8.29 3.59
C ARG A 122 8.98 -7.24 4.14
N ALA A 123 9.63 -6.49 3.26
CA ALA A 123 10.56 -5.45 3.68
C ALA A 123 9.85 -4.35 4.46
N LEU A 124 8.65 -3.95 4.01
CA LEU A 124 7.90 -2.87 4.64
C LEU A 124 7.20 -3.29 5.93
N THR A 125 6.99 -4.58 6.12
CA THR A 125 6.36 -5.09 7.33
C THR A 125 7.35 -5.72 8.29
N ALA A 126 8.61 -5.82 7.91
CA ALA A 126 9.66 -6.30 8.80
C ALA A 126 9.77 -5.34 9.99
N GLY A 127 9.80 -5.89 11.20
CA GLY A 127 9.83 -5.06 12.40
C GLY A 127 8.47 -4.65 12.92
N GLN A 128 7.39 -4.98 12.22
CA GLN A 128 6.06 -4.80 12.79
C GLN A 128 5.88 -5.77 13.94
N PRO A 129 5.24 -5.34 15.03
CA PRO A 129 5.00 -6.27 16.13
C PRO A 129 4.15 -7.41 15.66
N ALA A 130 4.57 -8.59 15.95
CA ALA A 130 3.82 -9.78 15.61
C ALA A 130 3.07 -10.28 16.83
#